data_d8b16c7fd78b01ba356e2a89c7d29951
#
_entry.id   d8b16c7fd78b01ba356e2a89c7d29951
#
_cell.length_a   1.000
_cell.length_b   1.000
_cell.length_c   1.000
_cell.angle_alpha   90.00
_cell.angle_beta   90.00
_cell.angle_gamma   90.00
#
_symmetry.space_group_name_H-M   'P 1'
#
loop_
_entity.id
_entity.type
_entity.pdbx_description
1 polymer ?
#
loop_
_entity_poly.entity_id
_entity_poly.type
_entity_poly.pdbx_seq_one_letter_code
_entity_poly.pdbx_strand_id
1 'polypeptide(L)'
;MMNFSRCLTALALVCATGAAIAADARQALLDDYAAQARRDNPQFAGFDAARGKALYFGPHTGGDPNLNACAVCHTKDPRKWGTNAESKREIEPMAVSTNPERYLKERKVEKRFKRDCDEVLGRQCTAQEKGDFITFLMHQ
;
A
#
# COMPACT_ATOMS: atom_id res chain seq x y z
N MET A 1 46.63 -11.84 -34.56
CA MET A 1 46.01 -10.72 -33.82
C MET A 1 44.52 -11.01 -33.74
N MET A 2 44.07 -11.58 -32.65
CA MET A 2 42.65 -11.95 -32.44
C MET A 2 41.97 -10.83 -31.61
N ASN A 3 40.88 -10.26 -32.17
CA ASN A 3 40.10 -9.21 -31.56
C ASN A 3 39.24 -9.75 -30.37
N PHE A 4 39.66 -9.48 -29.15
CA PHE A 4 38.88 -9.64 -27.94
C PHE A 4 38.10 -8.32 -27.66
N SER A 5 36.96 -8.11 -28.27
CA SER A 5 36.12 -6.97 -27.91
C SER A 5 34.67 -7.16 -28.36
N ARG A 6 33.96 -8.14 -27.77
CA ARG A 6 32.51 -8.26 -27.97
C ARG A 6 31.84 -9.17 -26.92
N CYS A 7 31.95 -8.88 -25.64
CA CYS A 7 31.19 -9.63 -24.62
C CYS A 7 30.91 -8.81 -23.34
N LEU A 8 30.46 -7.56 -23.43
CA LEU A 8 30.16 -6.75 -22.24
C LEU A 8 28.85 -5.93 -22.29
N THR A 9 27.85 -6.36 -23.07
CA THR A 9 26.59 -5.61 -23.18
C THR A 9 25.30 -6.40 -22.93
N ALA A 10 25.34 -7.57 -22.31
CA ALA A 10 24.16 -8.43 -22.17
C ALA A 10 23.60 -8.56 -20.73
N LEU A 11 24.13 -7.86 -19.72
CA LEU A 11 23.72 -8.09 -18.31
C LEU A 11 22.87 -6.99 -17.67
N ALA A 12 22.53 -5.93 -18.38
CA ALA A 12 21.78 -4.79 -17.80
C ALA A 12 20.25 -4.81 -18.03
N LEU A 13 19.70 -5.80 -18.74
CA LEU A 13 18.29 -5.76 -19.19
C LEU A 13 17.29 -6.53 -18.31
N VAL A 14 17.73 -7.30 -17.33
CA VAL A 14 16.84 -8.21 -16.57
C VAL A 14 16.17 -7.55 -15.35
N CYS A 15 16.72 -6.45 -14.82
CA CYS A 15 16.12 -5.79 -13.62
C CYS A 15 14.95 -4.84 -13.93
N ALA A 16 14.82 -4.37 -15.17
CA ALA A 16 13.79 -3.37 -15.52
C ALA A 16 12.38 -3.97 -15.67
N THR A 17 12.25 -5.24 -16.01
CA THR A 17 10.96 -5.88 -16.27
C THR A 17 10.15 -6.16 -15.02
N GLY A 18 10.79 -6.52 -13.91
CA GLY A 18 10.08 -6.82 -12.65
C GLY A 18 9.45 -5.59 -12.00
N ALA A 19 10.12 -4.44 -12.06
CA ALA A 19 9.59 -3.19 -11.50
C ALA A 19 8.37 -2.66 -12.29
N ALA A 20 8.37 -2.82 -13.62
CA ALA A 20 7.25 -2.43 -14.46
C ALA A 20 5.99 -3.27 -14.15
N ILE A 21 6.12 -4.59 -14.06
CA ILE A 21 5.00 -5.49 -13.75
C ILE A 21 4.39 -5.17 -12.36
N ALA A 22 5.23 -4.88 -11.37
CA ALA A 22 4.77 -4.52 -10.03
C ALA A 22 4.04 -3.16 -10.02
N ALA A 23 4.51 -2.18 -10.79
CA ALA A 23 3.83 -0.90 -10.96
C ALA A 23 2.46 -1.08 -11.63
N ASP A 24 2.37 -1.88 -12.67
CA ASP A 24 1.13 -2.19 -13.38
C ASP A 24 0.10 -2.89 -12.49
N ALA A 25 0.51 -3.84 -11.65
CA ALA A 25 -0.40 -4.53 -10.72
C ALA A 25 -1.00 -3.60 -9.65
N ARG A 26 -0.20 -2.65 -9.11
CA ARG A 26 -0.72 -1.63 -8.18
C ARG A 26 -1.62 -0.64 -8.88
N GLN A 27 -1.26 -0.24 -10.09
CA GLN A 27 -2.09 0.68 -10.87
C GLN A 27 -3.45 0.06 -11.18
N ALA A 28 -3.49 -1.21 -11.60
CA ALA A 28 -4.74 -1.92 -11.84
C ALA A 28 -5.63 -1.95 -10.57
N LEU A 29 -5.05 -2.24 -9.40
CA LEU A 29 -5.78 -2.19 -8.13
C LEU A 29 -6.33 -0.80 -7.81
N LEU A 30 -5.54 0.25 -8.05
CA LEU A 30 -6.00 1.64 -7.86
C LEU A 30 -7.09 2.02 -8.87
N ASP A 31 -7.01 1.54 -10.12
CA ASP A 31 -8.03 1.78 -11.14
C ASP A 31 -9.37 1.15 -10.75
N ASP A 32 -9.36 -0.07 -10.19
CA ASP A 32 -10.54 -0.74 -9.67
C ASP A 32 -11.15 0.03 -8.49
N TYR A 33 -10.36 0.50 -7.54
CA TYR A 33 -10.84 1.36 -6.47
C TYR A 33 -11.37 2.70 -6.98
N ALA A 34 -10.72 3.31 -7.98
CA ALA A 34 -11.21 4.55 -8.57
C ALA A 34 -12.55 4.35 -9.29
N ALA A 35 -12.73 3.23 -9.99
CA ALA A 35 -14.00 2.89 -10.62
C ALA A 35 -15.12 2.71 -9.57
N GLN A 36 -14.82 2.07 -8.44
CA GLN A 36 -15.77 1.92 -7.33
C GLN A 36 -16.04 3.27 -6.66
N ALA A 37 -15.01 4.05 -6.34
CA ALA A 37 -15.16 5.35 -5.70
C ALA A 37 -16.03 6.32 -6.52
N ARG A 38 -15.92 6.29 -7.86
CA ARG A 38 -16.81 7.09 -8.75
C ARG A 38 -18.26 6.64 -8.71
N ARG A 39 -18.52 5.33 -8.52
CA ARG A 39 -19.90 4.84 -8.35
C ARG A 39 -20.49 5.27 -7.02
N ASP A 40 -19.67 5.27 -5.96
CA ASP A 40 -20.09 5.61 -4.60
C ASP A 40 -20.21 7.14 -4.41
N ASN A 41 -19.36 7.92 -5.11
CA ASN A 41 -19.34 9.38 -5.06
C ASN A 41 -19.07 9.97 -6.45
N PRO A 42 -20.08 10.53 -7.13
CA PRO A 42 -19.91 11.18 -8.44
C PRO A 42 -18.93 12.35 -8.45
N GLN A 43 -18.61 12.93 -7.29
CA GLN A 43 -17.65 14.02 -7.14
C GLN A 43 -16.22 13.53 -6.87
N PHE A 44 -15.97 12.22 -6.95
CA PHE A 44 -14.63 11.66 -6.77
C PHE A 44 -13.65 12.25 -7.79
N ALA A 45 -12.66 13.00 -7.31
CA ALA A 45 -11.67 13.71 -8.13
C ALA A 45 -10.30 13.01 -8.19
N GLY A 46 -10.20 11.79 -7.62
CA GLY A 46 -8.95 11.03 -7.56
C GLY A 46 -8.48 10.75 -6.14
N PHE A 47 -7.43 9.94 -6.05
CA PHE A 47 -6.80 9.63 -4.77
C PHE A 47 -5.84 10.73 -4.34
N ASP A 48 -5.66 10.84 -3.01
CA ASP A 48 -4.86 11.89 -2.39
C ASP A 48 -4.01 11.33 -1.26
N ALA A 49 -2.69 11.54 -1.36
CA ALA A 49 -1.74 11.04 -0.36
C ALA A 49 -1.88 11.73 1.01
N ALA A 50 -2.37 12.97 1.07
CA ALA A 50 -2.58 13.66 2.33
C ALA A 50 -3.78 13.08 3.10
N ARG A 51 -4.88 12.74 2.39
CA ARG A 51 -6.00 11.99 2.99
C ARG A 51 -5.56 10.60 3.44
N GLY A 52 -4.76 9.90 2.63
CA GLY A 52 -4.19 8.60 3.01
C GLY A 52 -3.28 8.68 4.24
N LYS A 53 -2.48 9.74 4.35
CA LYS A 53 -1.68 10.04 5.54
C LYS A 53 -2.55 10.28 6.76
N ALA A 54 -3.61 11.06 6.64
CA ALA A 54 -4.55 11.31 7.73
C ALA A 54 -5.23 10.01 8.20
N LEU A 55 -5.61 9.13 7.26
CA LEU A 55 -6.15 7.80 7.58
C LEU A 55 -5.11 6.92 8.31
N TYR A 56 -3.84 6.96 7.91
CA TYR A 56 -2.78 6.16 8.52
C TYR A 56 -2.48 6.58 9.97
N PHE A 57 -2.45 7.88 10.25
CA PHE A 57 -2.05 8.40 11.55
C PHE A 57 -3.20 8.62 12.52
N GLY A 58 -4.44 8.71 12.07
CA GLY A 58 -5.62 8.96 12.93
C GLY A 58 -5.55 10.27 13.71
N PRO A 59 -6.19 10.35 14.92
CA PRO A 59 -6.91 9.28 15.61
C PRO A 59 -8.29 8.96 15.05
N HIS A 60 -8.66 7.70 15.13
CA HIS A 60 -9.99 7.22 14.72
C HIS A 60 -10.82 6.80 15.93
N THR A 61 -12.15 6.80 15.72
CA THR A 61 -13.14 6.35 16.71
C THR A 61 -14.06 5.33 16.03
N GLY A 62 -14.67 4.46 16.83
CA GLY A 62 -15.62 3.45 16.34
C GLY A 62 -15.07 2.02 16.36
N GLY A 63 -13.75 1.83 16.25
CA GLY A 63 -13.07 0.55 16.42
C GLY A 63 -12.56 0.33 17.85
N ASP A 64 -11.53 -0.51 17.99
CA ASP A 64 -10.87 -0.72 19.27
C ASP A 64 -10.17 0.57 19.75
N PRO A 65 -10.48 1.10 20.92
CA PRO A 65 -9.88 2.35 21.44
C PRO A 65 -8.35 2.24 21.62
N ASN A 66 -7.78 1.04 21.74
CA ASN A 66 -6.34 0.82 21.81
C ASN A 66 -5.67 0.77 20.43
N LEU A 67 -6.44 0.64 19.35
CA LEU A 67 -6.01 0.54 17.96
C LEU A 67 -6.52 1.72 17.13
N ASN A 68 -6.51 2.90 17.66
CA ASN A 68 -7.12 4.10 17.07
C ASN A 68 -6.35 4.70 15.87
N ALA A 69 -5.32 4.04 15.37
CA ALA A 69 -4.58 4.43 14.17
C ALA A 69 -3.84 3.24 13.56
N CYS A 70 -3.67 3.21 12.25
CA CYS A 70 -2.84 2.20 11.59
C CYS A 70 -1.39 2.23 12.10
N ALA A 71 -0.90 3.42 12.42
CA ALA A 71 0.45 3.64 12.96
C ALA A 71 0.71 2.96 14.33
N VAL A 72 -0.33 2.54 15.08
CA VAL A 72 -0.17 1.81 16.35
C VAL A 72 0.57 0.48 16.12
N CYS A 73 0.20 -0.25 15.08
CA CYS A 73 0.86 -1.50 14.70
C CYS A 73 1.97 -1.30 13.66
N HIS A 74 1.79 -0.34 12.74
CA HIS A 74 2.66 -0.14 11.58
C HIS A 74 3.72 0.94 11.76
N THR A 75 3.88 1.49 12.97
CA THR A 75 4.82 2.54 13.36
C THR A 75 4.55 3.92 12.72
N LYS A 76 5.23 4.94 13.26
CA LYS A 76 5.17 6.31 12.72
C LYS A 76 5.98 6.47 11.42
N ASP A 77 6.87 5.53 11.12
CA ASP A 77 7.63 5.48 9.87
C ASP A 77 7.21 4.22 9.11
N PRO A 78 6.37 4.31 8.06
CA PRO A 78 5.87 3.15 7.33
C PRO A 78 6.95 2.34 6.58
N ARG A 79 8.20 2.84 6.55
CA ARG A 79 9.37 2.11 6.02
C ARG A 79 9.98 1.15 7.03
N LYS A 80 9.53 1.17 8.28
CA LYS A 80 10.05 0.29 9.35
C LYS A 80 9.13 -0.89 9.60
N TRP A 81 9.71 -1.93 10.17
CA TRP A 81 8.95 -3.07 10.67
C TRP A 81 8.05 -2.63 11.82
N GLY A 82 6.80 -3.06 11.76
CA GLY A 82 5.83 -2.87 12.83
C GLY A 82 5.68 -4.11 13.69
N THR A 83 4.75 -4.04 14.64
CA THR A 83 4.42 -5.15 15.54
C THR A 83 2.91 -5.16 15.77
N ASN A 84 2.28 -6.31 15.54
CA ASN A 84 0.87 -6.47 15.86
C ASN A 84 0.63 -6.30 17.37
N ALA A 85 -0.30 -5.44 17.74
CA ALA A 85 -0.52 -5.07 19.14
C ALA A 85 -0.94 -6.24 20.04
N GLU A 86 -1.69 -7.22 19.47
CA GLU A 86 -2.17 -8.38 20.21
C GLU A 86 -1.19 -9.56 20.14
N SER A 87 -0.93 -10.05 18.92
CA SER A 87 -0.15 -11.28 18.72
C SER A 87 1.36 -11.11 18.87
N LYS A 88 1.84 -9.87 18.96
CA LYS A 88 3.26 -9.47 19.01
C LYS A 88 4.10 -9.93 17.81
N ARG A 89 3.45 -10.37 16.74
CA ARG A 89 4.12 -10.75 15.49
C ARG A 89 4.62 -9.52 14.75
N GLU A 90 5.78 -9.65 14.15
CA GLU A 90 6.33 -8.61 13.28
C GLU A 90 5.47 -8.41 12.04
N ILE A 91 5.40 -7.16 11.60
CA ILE A 91 4.70 -6.74 10.39
C ILE A 91 5.73 -6.07 9.49
N GLU A 92 5.85 -6.58 8.28
CA GLU A 92 6.74 -5.99 7.28
C GLU A 92 6.40 -4.53 6.98
N PRO A 93 7.38 -3.72 6.54
CA PRO A 93 7.17 -2.33 6.16
C PRO A 93 5.98 -2.13 5.21
N MET A 94 5.25 -1.04 5.41
CA MET A 94 4.08 -0.69 4.61
C MET A 94 4.44 0.11 3.35
N ALA A 95 5.54 0.87 3.40
CA ALA A 95 6.02 1.69 2.30
C ALA A 95 6.51 0.83 1.12
N VAL A 96 6.08 1.19 -0.09
CA VAL A 96 6.49 0.49 -1.32
C VAL A 96 7.98 0.62 -1.59
N SER A 97 8.61 1.73 -1.18
CA SER A 97 10.05 1.96 -1.32
C SER A 97 10.92 0.91 -0.59
N THR A 98 10.42 0.38 0.52
CA THR A 98 11.13 -0.64 1.33
C THR A 98 10.57 -2.04 1.20
N ASN A 99 9.32 -2.16 0.73
CA ASN A 99 8.69 -3.45 0.45
C ASN A 99 7.97 -3.40 -0.90
N PRO A 100 8.69 -3.61 -2.01
CA PRO A 100 8.13 -3.57 -3.36
C PRO A 100 7.02 -4.59 -3.65
N GLU A 101 6.90 -5.63 -2.81
CA GLU A 101 5.84 -6.66 -2.93
C GLU A 101 4.48 -6.22 -2.34
N ARG A 102 4.41 -5.03 -1.70
CA ARG A 102 3.15 -4.52 -1.14
C ARG A 102 2.15 -4.17 -2.25
N TYR A 103 0.89 -4.48 -1.97
CA TYR A 103 -0.28 -4.13 -2.80
C TYR A 103 -0.31 -4.76 -4.20
N LEU A 104 0.43 -5.87 -4.44
CA LEU A 104 0.42 -6.57 -5.72
C LEU A 104 -0.69 -7.62 -5.84
N LYS A 105 -1.23 -8.11 -4.73
CA LYS A 105 -2.21 -9.20 -4.71
C LYS A 105 -3.53 -8.71 -4.13
N GLU A 106 -4.44 -8.28 -4.98
CA GLU A 106 -5.76 -7.73 -4.63
C GLU A 106 -6.45 -8.50 -3.51
N ARG A 107 -6.63 -9.82 -3.65
CA ARG A 107 -7.29 -10.64 -2.62
C ARG A 107 -6.63 -10.54 -1.24
N LYS A 108 -5.29 -10.41 -1.21
CA LYS A 108 -4.54 -10.25 0.05
C LYS A 108 -4.76 -8.86 0.63
N VAL A 109 -4.79 -7.84 -0.22
CA VAL A 109 -5.04 -6.44 0.16
C VAL A 109 -6.44 -6.29 0.71
N GLU A 110 -7.46 -6.78 0.00
CA GLU A 110 -8.86 -6.74 0.42
C GLU A 110 -9.09 -7.45 1.77
N LYS A 111 -8.51 -8.65 1.93
CA LYS A 111 -8.59 -9.37 3.22
C LYS A 111 -8.02 -8.56 4.37
N ARG A 112 -6.95 -7.79 4.13
CA ARG A 112 -6.33 -6.92 5.15
C ARG A 112 -7.20 -5.72 5.44
N PHE A 113 -7.63 -4.97 4.44
CA PHE A 113 -8.52 -3.84 4.64
C PHE A 113 -9.80 -4.23 5.36
N LYS A 114 -10.41 -5.36 4.98
CA LYS A 114 -11.64 -5.83 5.65
C LYS A 114 -11.46 -5.99 7.16
N ARG A 115 -10.34 -6.57 7.61
CA ARG A 115 -10.07 -6.76 9.03
C ARG A 115 -9.60 -5.47 9.69
N ASP A 116 -8.58 -4.84 9.13
CA ASP A 116 -7.86 -3.77 9.78
C ASP A 116 -8.71 -2.48 9.85
N CYS A 117 -9.59 -2.24 8.85
CA CYS A 117 -10.55 -1.13 8.92
C CYS A 117 -11.63 -1.37 9.99
N ASP A 118 -12.11 -2.61 10.12
CA ASP A 118 -13.06 -2.97 11.18
C ASP A 118 -12.46 -2.76 12.57
N GLU A 119 -11.23 -3.23 12.77
CA GLU A 119 -10.50 -3.07 14.03
C GLU A 119 -10.25 -1.60 14.38
N VAL A 120 -9.85 -0.77 13.41
CA VAL A 120 -9.41 0.63 13.66
C VAL A 120 -10.57 1.63 13.56
N LEU A 121 -11.50 1.45 12.63
CA LEU A 121 -12.58 2.39 12.32
C LEU A 121 -13.94 1.92 12.81
N GLY A 122 -14.11 0.64 13.19
CA GLY A 122 -15.39 0.00 13.48
C GLY A 122 -16.30 -0.11 12.25
N ARG A 123 -15.74 0.00 11.05
CA ARG A 123 -16.45 -0.10 9.76
C ARG A 123 -15.51 -0.49 8.63
N GLN A 124 -16.07 -0.86 7.50
CA GLN A 124 -15.27 -1.07 6.30
C GLN A 124 -14.73 0.27 5.75
N CYS A 125 -13.52 0.24 5.20
CA CYS A 125 -12.99 1.36 4.44
C CYS A 125 -13.71 1.49 3.10
N THR A 126 -13.98 2.73 2.70
CA THR A 126 -14.48 3.04 1.35
C THR A 126 -13.42 2.78 0.30
N ALA A 127 -13.81 2.64 -0.95
CA ALA A 127 -12.87 2.51 -2.06
C ALA A 127 -11.91 3.72 -2.17
N GLN A 128 -12.42 4.92 -1.90
CA GLN A 128 -11.59 6.13 -1.85
C GLN A 128 -10.55 6.04 -0.73
N GLU A 129 -10.93 5.66 0.49
CA GLU A 129 -9.99 5.51 1.61
C GLU A 129 -8.89 4.49 1.34
N LYS A 130 -9.24 3.35 0.73
CA LYS A 130 -8.27 2.32 0.33
C LYS A 130 -7.26 2.86 -0.68
N GLY A 131 -7.73 3.56 -1.70
CA GLY A 131 -6.88 4.15 -2.73
C GLY A 131 -6.02 5.30 -2.20
N ASP A 132 -6.57 6.18 -1.35
CA ASP A 132 -5.82 7.26 -0.69
C ASP A 132 -4.68 6.68 0.18
N PHE A 133 -4.99 5.62 0.95
CA PHE A 133 -4.03 4.93 1.81
C PHE A 133 -2.87 4.32 1.02
N ILE A 134 -3.16 3.58 -0.05
CA ILE A 134 -2.12 3.00 -0.92
C ILE A 134 -1.31 4.11 -1.58
N THR A 135 -1.96 5.17 -2.08
CA THR A 135 -1.29 6.32 -2.69
C THR A 135 -0.31 6.97 -1.72
N PHE A 136 -0.69 7.18 -0.46
CA PHE A 136 0.22 7.67 0.57
C PHE A 136 1.46 6.77 0.73
N LEU A 137 1.27 5.45 0.82
CA LEU A 137 2.35 4.49 1.07
C LEU A 137 3.26 4.23 -0.15
N MET A 138 2.80 4.55 -1.34
CA MET A 138 3.62 4.56 -2.55
C MET A 138 4.60 5.74 -2.60
N HIS A 139 4.32 6.81 -1.84
CA HIS A 139 5.14 8.03 -1.80
C HIS A 139 6.05 8.12 -0.56
N GLN A 140 6.21 7.04 0.21
CA GLN A 140 7.06 6.99 1.39
C GLN A 140 8.48 6.48 1.13
#